data_4ce637986c8270d576f5c4d658292992
#
_entry.id   4ce637986c8270d576f5c4d658292992
#
_cell.length_a   1.000
_cell.length_b   1.000
_cell.length_c   1.000
_cell.angle_alpha   90.00
_cell.angle_beta   90.00
_cell.angle_gamma   90.00
#
_symmetry.space_group_name_H-M   'P 1'
#
loop_
_entity.id
_entity.type
_entity.pdbx_description
1 polymer ?
#
loop_
_entity_poly.entity_id
_entity_poly.type
_entity_poly.pdbx_seq_one_letter_code
_entity_poly.pdbx_strand_id
1 'polypeptide(L)'
;MDTKKNCLTVIRVIASLVVWEVVYRVLNYFIQPWLSARLPEIISKLICSTAVPYGIALPVAYLVIRGMKTAQSSSPLMKPDIKNMAKIFIIQSGLSVWAMLPVGILVKVLGIKTPEVTAEEILAQPLFYCFLLLIFAPVMEEFMFRKLFLERLMALGTKPAVLLSAVIFAVPHLISQGPAQVFYTFVLGLSFAYVTLRTRKLWPAIVLHSLSNLYCGILAAVWPKDVPVFLLAYAAVYIIAVPVTAVVLTALNSKRIKESLT
;
A
#
# COMPACT_ATOMS: atom_id res chain seq x y z
N MET A 1 -8.64 -5.11 29.95
CA MET A 1 -8.90 -4.73 28.54
C MET A 1 -10.06 -5.59 28.05
N ASP A 2 -11.15 -5.00 27.57
CA ASP A 2 -12.38 -5.75 27.22
C ASP A 2 -12.18 -6.52 25.91
N THR A 3 -11.90 -7.81 26.00
CA THR A 3 -11.61 -8.71 24.86
C THR A 3 -12.76 -8.72 23.84
N LYS A 4 -14.02 -8.69 24.31
CA LYS A 4 -15.20 -8.67 23.44
C LYS A 4 -15.26 -7.40 22.59
N LYS A 5 -14.95 -6.23 23.17
CA LYS A 5 -14.92 -4.96 22.48
C LYS A 5 -13.79 -4.89 21.43
N ASN A 6 -12.63 -5.43 21.75
CA ASN A 6 -11.48 -5.51 20.84
C ASN A 6 -11.79 -6.40 19.63
N CYS A 7 -12.35 -7.58 19.87
CA CYS A 7 -12.78 -8.49 18.82
C CYS A 7 -13.81 -7.82 17.87
N LEU A 8 -14.81 -7.13 18.43
CA LEU A 8 -15.79 -6.40 17.64
C LEU A 8 -15.17 -5.27 16.78
N THR A 9 -14.16 -4.59 17.32
CA THR A 9 -13.41 -3.55 16.56
C THR A 9 -12.75 -4.16 15.32
N VAL A 10 -12.03 -5.28 15.48
CA VAL A 10 -11.35 -5.95 14.36
C VAL A 10 -12.37 -6.45 13.34
N ILE A 11 -13.43 -7.13 13.80
CA ILE A 11 -14.49 -7.65 12.92
C ILE A 11 -15.12 -6.52 12.08
N ARG A 12 -15.43 -5.38 12.67
CA ARG A 12 -16.05 -4.26 11.95
C ARG A 12 -15.12 -3.64 10.92
N VAL A 13 -13.83 -3.50 11.22
CA VAL A 13 -12.86 -2.98 10.25
C VAL A 13 -12.67 -3.97 9.10
N ILE A 14 -12.56 -5.27 9.37
CA ILE A 14 -12.48 -6.29 8.31
C ILE A 14 -13.77 -6.32 7.49
N ALA A 15 -14.93 -6.27 8.13
CA ALA A 15 -16.22 -6.23 7.43
C ALA A 15 -16.33 -4.99 6.53
N SER A 16 -15.84 -3.83 6.97
CA SER A 16 -15.80 -2.61 6.15
C SER A 16 -14.91 -2.81 4.91
N LEU A 17 -13.73 -3.43 5.05
CA LEU A 17 -12.87 -3.75 3.91
C LEU A 17 -13.55 -4.72 2.94
N VAL A 18 -14.19 -5.78 3.46
CA VAL A 18 -14.92 -6.76 2.63
C VAL A 18 -16.07 -6.09 1.88
N VAL A 19 -16.85 -5.23 2.55
CA VAL A 19 -17.92 -4.46 1.91
C VAL A 19 -17.35 -3.56 0.79
N TRP A 20 -16.23 -2.87 1.03
CA TRP A 20 -15.57 -2.06 0.01
C TRP A 20 -15.17 -2.90 -1.21
N GLU A 21 -14.48 -4.01 -1.01
CA GLU A 21 -14.04 -4.92 -2.09
C GLU A 21 -15.24 -5.49 -2.88
N VAL A 22 -16.26 -5.96 -2.18
CA VAL A 22 -17.43 -6.56 -2.83
C VAL A 22 -18.19 -5.50 -3.65
N VAL A 23 -18.52 -4.35 -3.06
CA VAL A 23 -19.25 -3.28 -3.76
C VAL A 23 -18.43 -2.78 -4.96
N TYR A 24 -17.14 -2.52 -4.78
CA TYR A 24 -16.24 -2.09 -5.85
C TYR A 24 -16.22 -3.08 -7.02
N ARG A 25 -16.02 -4.38 -6.75
CA ARG A 25 -15.90 -5.41 -7.79
C ARG A 25 -17.24 -5.68 -8.48
N VAL A 26 -18.30 -5.78 -7.72
CA VAL A 26 -19.65 -6.00 -8.27
C VAL A 26 -20.03 -4.82 -9.17
N LEU A 27 -19.83 -3.59 -8.73
CA LEU A 27 -20.14 -2.42 -9.55
C LEU A 27 -19.26 -2.37 -10.81
N ASN A 28 -17.97 -2.60 -10.70
CA ASN A 28 -17.10 -2.62 -11.89
C ASN A 28 -17.47 -3.71 -12.87
N TYR A 29 -17.85 -4.90 -12.40
CA TYR A 29 -18.28 -6.00 -13.26
C TYR A 29 -19.43 -5.59 -14.19
N PHE A 30 -20.40 -4.81 -13.70
CA PHE A 30 -21.54 -4.34 -14.50
C PHE A 30 -21.28 -3.01 -15.22
N ILE A 31 -20.58 -2.08 -14.59
CA ILE A 31 -20.40 -0.71 -15.09
C ILE A 31 -19.30 -0.65 -16.17
N GLN A 32 -18.20 -1.37 -16.00
CA GLN A 32 -17.06 -1.29 -16.91
C GLN A 32 -17.40 -1.64 -18.36
N PRO A 33 -18.11 -2.75 -18.69
CA PRO A 33 -18.51 -3.05 -20.07
C PRO A 33 -19.44 -1.98 -20.66
N TRP A 34 -20.34 -1.45 -19.84
CA TRP A 34 -21.27 -0.40 -20.26
C TRP A 34 -20.55 0.93 -20.54
N LEU A 35 -19.56 1.33 -19.71
CA LEU A 35 -18.75 2.51 -19.94
C LEU A 35 -17.85 2.34 -21.17
N SER A 36 -17.17 1.20 -21.30
CA SER A 36 -16.24 0.95 -22.40
C SER A 36 -16.93 0.91 -23.77
N ALA A 37 -18.21 0.59 -23.81
CA ALA A 37 -19.01 0.66 -25.05
C ALA A 37 -19.42 2.10 -25.44
N ARG A 38 -19.28 3.09 -24.56
CA ARG A 38 -19.84 4.45 -24.74
C ARG A 38 -18.81 5.57 -24.57
N LEU A 39 -17.72 5.31 -23.88
CA LEU A 39 -16.71 6.31 -23.54
C LEU A 39 -15.34 5.88 -24.06
N PRO A 40 -14.43 6.83 -24.29
CA PRO A 40 -13.02 6.51 -24.54
C PRO A 40 -12.46 5.63 -23.42
N GLU A 41 -11.58 4.70 -23.79
CA GLU A 41 -11.00 3.71 -22.87
C GLU A 41 -10.40 4.35 -21.61
N ILE A 42 -9.66 5.45 -21.77
CA ILE A 42 -9.04 6.16 -20.65
C ILE A 42 -10.07 6.72 -19.66
N ILE A 43 -11.21 7.20 -20.13
CA ILE A 43 -12.29 7.74 -19.29
C ILE A 43 -12.96 6.60 -18.53
N SER A 44 -13.24 5.49 -19.22
CA SER A 44 -13.78 4.28 -18.60
C SER A 44 -12.86 3.74 -17.51
N LYS A 45 -11.56 3.60 -17.81
CA LYS A 45 -10.54 3.20 -16.83
C LYS A 45 -10.47 4.16 -15.64
N LEU A 46 -10.50 5.47 -15.89
CA LEU A 46 -10.45 6.48 -14.82
C LEU A 46 -11.65 6.35 -13.89
N ILE A 47 -12.88 6.27 -14.41
CA ILE A 47 -14.10 6.10 -13.60
C ILE A 47 -14.03 4.81 -12.78
N CYS A 48 -13.68 3.69 -13.40
CA CYS A 48 -13.58 2.38 -12.74
C CYS A 48 -12.47 2.32 -11.67
N SER A 49 -11.38 3.07 -11.83
CA SER A 49 -10.27 3.09 -10.88
C SER A 49 -10.40 4.15 -9.78
N THR A 50 -11.28 5.14 -9.94
CA THR A 50 -11.39 6.27 -9.01
C THR A 50 -12.78 6.44 -8.44
N ALA A 51 -13.78 6.76 -9.28
CA ALA A 51 -15.13 7.08 -8.82
C ALA A 51 -15.84 5.86 -8.20
N VAL A 52 -15.71 4.69 -8.81
CA VAL A 52 -16.38 3.48 -8.31
C VAL A 52 -15.81 3.05 -6.95
N PRO A 53 -14.49 2.81 -6.77
CA PRO A 53 -13.97 2.35 -5.49
C PRO A 53 -14.06 3.40 -4.39
N TYR A 54 -13.82 4.68 -4.69
CA TYR A 54 -13.69 5.70 -3.66
C TYR A 54 -14.87 6.67 -3.57
N GLY A 55 -15.60 6.90 -4.67
CA GLY A 55 -16.82 7.72 -4.68
C GLY A 55 -18.06 6.95 -4.27
N ILE A 56 -18.12 5.66 -4.52
CA ILE A 56 -19.30 4.84 -4.22
C ILE A 56 -18.99 3.78 -3.14
N ALA A 57 -18.04 2.88 -3.40
CA ALA A 57 -17.80 1.76 -2.50
C ALA A 57 -17.27 2.19 -1.13
N LEU A 58 -16.38 3.19 -1.06
CA LEU A 58 -15.84 3.67 0.21
C LEU A 58 -16.90 4.34 1.11
N PRO A 59 -17.80 5.22 0.65
CA PRO A 59 -18.91 5.71 1.46
C PRO A 59 -19.81 4.59 2.00
N VAL A 60 -20.13 3.56 1.19
CA VAL A 60 -20.91 2.40 1.65
C VAL A 60 -20.17 1.64 2.74
N ALA A 61 -18.89 1.33 2.53
CA ALA A 61 -18.05 0.65 3.51
C ALA A 61 -17.89 1.46 4.81
N TYR A 62 -17.80 2.79 4.72
CA TYR A 62 -17.73 3.67 5.89
C TYR A 62 -18.93 3.53 6.82
N LEU A 63 -20.14 3.21 6.31
CA LEU A 63 -21.33 2.99 7.14
C LEU A 63 -21.12 1.89 8.18
N VAL A 64 -20.28 0.88 7.89
CA VAL A 64 -19.96 -0.23 8.81
C VAL A 64 -19.17 0.26 10.02
N ILE A 65 -18.29 1.25 9.84
CA ILE A 65 -17.36 1.74 10.88
C ILE A 65 -17.72 3.13 11.42
N ARG A 66 -18.71 3.78 10.86
CA ARG A 66 -19.19 5.10 11.30
C ARG A 66 -19.53 5.12 12.78
N GLY A 67 -19.44 5.40 13.68
CA GLY A 67 -19.77 5.32 15.12
C GLY A 67 -18.72 4.59 15.95
N MET A 68 -17.68 4.04 15.34
CA MET A 68 -16.53 3.55 16.10
C MET A 68 -15.68 4.73 16.58
N LYS A 69 -15.25 4.66 17.86
CA LYS A 69 -14.33 5.65 18.40
C LYS A 69 -12.96 5.54 17.74
N THR A 70 -12.38 6.67 17.43
CA THR A 70 -10.97 6.79 16.99
C THR A 70 -10.08 7.09 18.18
N ALA A 71 -8.83 6.65 18.13
CA ALA A 71 -7.82 6.97 19.12
C ALA A 71 -6.53 7.43 18.43
N GLN A 72 -5.78 8.31 19.07
CA GLN A 72 -4.47 8.75 18.61
C GLN A 72 -3.36 8.03 19.35
N SER A 73 -2.21 7.89 18.71
CA SER A 73 -1.01 7.33 19.34
C SER A 73 -0.46 8.28 20.40
N SER A 74 -0.02 7.70 21.52
CA SER A 74 0.78 8.38 22.54
C SER A 74 2.28 8.38 22.24
N SER A 75 2.71 7.66 21.18
CA SER A 75 4.12 7.55 20.81
C SER A 75 4.80 8.90 20.61
N PRO A 76 6.10 9.02 20.96
CA PRO A 76 6.87 10.26 20.76
C PRO A 76 6.81 10.74 19.32
N LEU A 77 6.69 12.05 19.11
CA LEU A 77 6.60 12.62 17.78
C LEU A 77 7.94 12.53 17.02
N MET A 78 7.83 12.32 15.71
CA MET A 78 8.94 12.39 14.77
C MET A 78 8.71 13.56 13.81
N LYS A 79 9.75 14.36 13.57
CA LYS A 79 9.68 15.39 12.51
C LYS A 79 9.73 14.71 11.14
N PRO A 80 8.79 15.00 10.24
CA PRO A 80 8.80 14.49 8.87
C PRO A 80 9.73 15.33 7.98
N ASP A 81 11.00 15.46 8.39
CA ASP A 81 12.04 16.10 7.61
C ASP A 81 12.63 15.15 6.54
N ILE A 82 13.37 15.71 5.58
CA ILE A 82 13.97 14.97 4.46
C ILE A 82 14.81 13.80 4.96
N LYS A 83 15.60 13.96 6.03
CA LYS A 83 16.47 12.92 6.55
C LYS A 83 15.69 11.72 7.08
N ASN A 84 14.64 11.95 7.88
CA ASN A 84 13.80 10.89 8.40
C ASN A 84 12.98 10.23 7.28
N MET A 85 12.43 11.02 6.34
CA MET A 85 11.67 10.50 5.20
C MET A 85 12.53 9.65 4.28
N ALA A 86 13.73 10.12 3.90
CA ALA A 86 14.67 9.37 3.07
C ALA A 86 15.09 8.05 3.74
N LYS A 87 15.38 8.07 5.06
CA LYS A 87 15.71 6.86 5.81
C LYS A 87 14.55 5.85 5.78
N ILE A 88 13.31 6.28 6.03
CA ILE A 88 12.15 5.40 6.00
C ILE A 88 11.93 4.87 4.58
N PHE A 89 12.08 5.72 3.56
CA PHE A 89 11.94 5.33 2.17
C PHE A 89 12.94 4.21 1.79
N ILE A 90 14.21 4.34 2.16
CA ILE A 90 15.23 3.30 1.90
C ILE A 90 14.88 2.01 2.63
N ILE A 91 14.51 2.10 3.92
CA ILE A 91 14.14 0.93 4.73
C ILE A 91 12.94 0.19 4.12
N GLN A 92 11.85 0.91 3.84
CA GLN A 92 10.65 0.27 3.30
C GLN A 92 10.87 -0.31 1.90
N SER A 93 11.55 0.42 1.00
CA SER A 93 11.81 -0.04 -0.37
C SER A 93 12.67 -1.30 -0.38
N GLY A 94 13.77 -1.32 0.39
CA GLY A 94 14.66 -2.47 0.43
C GLY A 94 14.04 -3.70 1.08
N LEU A 95 13.40 -3.53 2.24
CA LEU A 95 12.77 -4.65 2.95
C LEU A 95 11.56 -5.21 2.18
N SER A 96 10.79 -4.35 1.48
CA SER A 96 9.65 -4.79 0.66
C SER A 96 10.10 -5.67 -0.51
N VAL A 97 11.16 -5.27 -1.21
CA VAL A 97 11.71 -6.06 -2.33
C VAL A 97 12.19 -7.42 -1.83
N TRP A 98 12.94 -7.48 -0.74
CA TRP A 98 13.41 -8.75 -0.20
C TRP A 98 12.29 -9.62 0.38
N ALA A 99 11.25 -9.04 0.95
CA ALA A 99 10.08 -9.79 1.41
C ALA A 99 9.29 -10.41 0.24
N MET A 100 9.21 -9.71 -0.89
CA MET A 100 8.51 -10.16 -2.09
C MET A 100 9.31 -11.22 -2.88
N LEU A 101 10.63 -11.10 -2.92
CA LEU A 101 11.50 -11.84 -3.85
C LEU A 101 11.34 -13.37 -3.77
N PRO A 102 11.40 -14.03 -2.59
CA PRO A 102 11.25 -15.49 -2.51
C PRO A 102 9.91 -15.99 -3.04
N VAL A 103 8.84 -15.26 -2.73
CA VAL A 103 7.48 -15.62 -3.16
C VAL A 103 7.32 -15.36 -4.67
N GLY A 104 7.89 -14.27 -5.19
CA GLY A 104 7.91 -13.98 -6.62
C GLY A 104 8.62 -15.07 -7.43
N ILE A 105 9.77 -15.55 -6.94
CA ILE A 105 10.49 -16.68 -7.55
C ILE A 105 9.62 -17.93 -7.53
N LEU A 106 8.99 -18.26 -6.40
CA LEU A 106 8.12 -19.43 -6.26
C LEU A 106 6.92 -19.36 -7.21
N VAL A 107 6.23 -18.21 -7.26
CA VAL A 107 5.10 -17.95 -8.17
C VAL A 107 5.51 -18.19 -9.62
N LYS A 108 6.69 -17.69 -10.02
CA LYS A 108 7.24 -17.87 -11.37
C LYS A 108 7.59 -19.33 -11.67
N VAL A 109 8.23 -20.03 -10.72
CA VAL A 109 8.60 -21.47 -10.87
C VAL A 109 7.35 -22.34 -11.00
N LEU A 110 6.28 -22.02 -10.26
CA LEU A 110 5.00 -22.73 -10.31
C LEU A 110 4.14 -22.35 -11.53
N GLY A 111 4.58 -21.42 -12.37
CA GLY A 111 3.82 -20.95 -13.54
C GLY A 111 2.50 -20.25 -13.21
N ILE A 112 2.36 -19.70 -12.00
CA ILE A 112 1.16 -18.99 -11.58
C ILE A 112 1.11 -17.63 -12.29
N LYS A 113 0.07 -17.40 -13.08
CA LYS A 113 -0.17 -16.12 -13.76
C LYS A 113 -0.70 -15.12 -12.75
N THR A 114 -0.07 -13.96 -12.68
CA THR A 114 -0.50 -12.82 -11.85
C THR A 114 -0.85 -11.63 -12.74
N PRO A 115 -1.84 -10.81 -12.37
CA PRO A 115 -2.07 -9.55 -13.04
C PRO A 115 -0.84 -8.64 -12.88
N GLU A 116 -0.35 -8.08 -13.97
CA GLU A 116 0.79 -7.15 -13.96
C GLU A 116 0.47 -5.97 -14.87
N VAL A 117 0.80 -4.78 -14.43
CA VAL A 117 0.81 -3.60 -15.29
C VAL A 117 2.14 -3.58 -16.04
N THR A 118 2.07 -3.67 -17.35
CA THR A 118 3.26 -3.78 -18.19
C THR A 118 3.90 -2.40 -18.47
N ALA A 119 5.17 -2.40 -18.85
CA ALA A 119 5.85 -1.19 -19.32
C ALA A 119 5.13 -0.57 -20.53
N GLU A 120 4.65 -1.42 -21.44
CA GLU A 120 3.92 -0.99 -22.64
C GLU A 120 2.62 -0.26 -22.28
N GLU A 121 1.83 -0.76 -21.34
CA GLU A 121 0.62 -0.09 -20.87
C GLU A 121 0.93 1.26 -20.21
N ILE A 122 1.98 1.34 -19.36
CA ILE A 122 2.38 2.59 -18.71
C ILE A 122 2.80 3.62 -19.76
N LEU A 123 3.62 3.20 -20.73
CA LEU A 123 4.13 4.09 -21.77
C LEU A 123 3.06 4.50 -22.79
N ALA A 124 2.03 3.66 -22.99
CA ALA A 124 0.89 4.00 -23.84
C ALA A 124 -0.03 5.08 -23.21
N GLN A 125 -0.14 5.09 -21.87
CA GLN A 125 -1.02 6.02 -21.13
C GLN A 125 -0.30 6.65 -19.92
N PRO A 126 0.83 7.35 -20.09
CA PRO A 126 1.69 7.76 -18.98
C PRO A 126 1.02 8.74 -18.02
N LEU A 127 0.22 9.67 -18.52
CA LEU A 127 -0.50 10.65 -17.68
C LEU A 127 -1.54 9.98 -16.79
N PHE A 128 -2.23 8.96 -17.30
CA PHE A 128 -3.18 8.17 -16.52
C PHE A 128 -2.48 7.43 -15.38
N TYR A 129 -1.40 6.69 -15.67
CA TYR A 129 -0.68 5.92 -14.66
C TYR A 129 0.04 6.83 -13.65
N CYS A 130 0.64 7.94 -14.08
CA CYS A 130 1.23 8.92 -13.17
C CYS A 130 0.18 9.52 -12.24
N PHE A 131 -0.96 9.94 -12.76
CA PHE A 131 -2.05 10.48 -11.94
C PHE A 131 -2.56 9.41 -10.95
N LEU A 132 -2.89 8.21 -11.45
CA LEU A 132 -3.45 7.15 -10.63
C LEU A 132 -2.47 6.68 -9.54
N LEU A 133 -1.24 6.33 -9.92
CA LEU A 133 -0.28 5.68 -9.01
C LEU A 133 0.48 6.66 -8.11
N LEU A 134 0.71 7.90 -8.57
CA LEU A 134 1.52 8.85 -7.79
C LEU A 134 0.70 9.86 -7.00
N ILE A 135 -0.57 10.06 -7.36
CA ILE A 135 -1.41 11.08 -6.72
C ILE A 135 -2.67 10.45 -6.13
N PHE A 136 -3.53 9.90 -6.98
CA PHE A 136 -4.88 9.53 -6.57
C PHE A 136 -4.89 8.33 -5.61
N ALA A 137 -4.30 7.20 -6.01
CA ALA A 137 -4.29 6.00 -5.19
C ALA A 137 -3.57 6.22 -3.84
N PRO A 138 -2.35 6.82 -3.78
CA PRO A 138 -1.71 7.12 -2.50
C PRO A 138 -2.57 7.97 -1.56
N VAL A 139 -3.24 9.01 -2.07
CA VAL A 139 -4.11 9.87 -1.25
C VAL A 139 -5.30 9.09 -0.71
N MET A 140 -6.01 8.36 -1.56
CA MET A 140 -7.24 7.67 -1.19
C MET A 140 -6.98 6.42 -0.33
N GLU A 141 -5.93 5.68 -0.63
CA GLU A 141 -5.55 4.50 0.14
C GLU A 141 -5.03 4.89 1.52
N GLU A 142 -4.15 5.89 1.63
CA GLU A 142 -3.71 6.32 2.96
C GLU A 142 -4.86 6.95 3.76
N PHE A 143 -5.78 7.66 3.12
CA PHE A 143 -7.00 8.12 3.78
C PHE A 143 -7.82 6.93 4.32
N MET A 144 -8.10 5.93 3.51
CA MET A 144 -8.89 4.77 3.92
C MET A 144 -8.16 3.95 5.00
N PHE A 145 -6.91 3.56 4.74
CA PHE A 145 -6.20 2.62 5.63
C PHE A 145 -5.62 3.29 6.88
N ARG A 146 -5.20 4.57 6.82
CA ARG A 146 -4.60 5.26 7.98
C ARG A 146 -5.61 6.13 8.72
N LYS A 147 -6.39 6.93 8.01
CA LYS A 147 -7.37 7.79 8.67
C LYS A 147 -8.61 7.03 9.12
N LEU A 148 -9.17 6.16 8.29
CA LEU A 148 -10.40 5.47 8.66
C LEU A 148 -10.14 4.19 9.46
N PHE A 149 -9.20 3.32 9.08
CA PHE A 149 -9.00 2.03 9.73
C PHE A 149 -8.00 2.08 10.88
N LEU A 150 -6.78 2.58 10.67
CA LEU A 150 -5.73 2.59 11.71
C LEU A 150 -6.17 3.36 12.97
N GLU A 151 -6.77 4.55 12.85
CA GLU A 151 -7.23 5.32 14.01
C GLU A 151 -8.29 4.57 14.85
N ARG A 152 -9.08 3.68 14.23
CA ARG A 152 -10.04 2.83 14.95
C ARG A 152 -9.37 1.61 15.59
N LEU A 153 -8.39 1.03 14.90
CA LEU A 153 -7.59 -0.09 15.41
C LEU A 153 -6.70 0.33 16.60
N MET A 154 -6.39 1.63 16.75
CA MET A 154 -5.64 2.13 17.90
C MET A 154 -6.29 1.83 19.27
N ALA A 155 -7.59 1.51 19.30
CA ALA A 155 -8.25 1.00 20.51
C ALA A 155 -7.66 -0.32 21.03
N LEU A 156 -6.91 -1.07 20.19
CA LEU A 156 -6.23 -2.32 20.52
C LEU A 156 -4.82 -2.11 21.10
N GLY A 157 -4.33 -0.87 21.08
CA GLY A 157 -2.92 -0.52 21.36
C GLY A 157 -2.07 -0.42 20.10
N THR A 158 -0.89 0.19 20.20
CA THR A 158 -0.06 0.59 19.05
C THR A 158 0.41 -0.61 18.21
N LYS A 159 1.02 -1.63 18.83
CA LYS A 159 1.56 -2.79 18.11
C LYS A 159 0.49 -3.55 17.30
N PRO A 160 -0.61 -4.01 17.91
CA PRO A 160 -1.64 -4.74 17.16
C PRO A 160 -2.31 -3.85 16.10
N ALA A 161 -2.48 -2.54 16.35
CA ALA A 161 -3.04 -1.63 15.36
C ALA A 161 -2.16 -1.49 14.11
N VAL A 162 -0.84 -1.32 14.29
CA VAL A 162 0.12 -1.23 13.18
C VAL A 162 0.13 -2.53 12.37
N LEU A 163 0.22 -3.67 13.05
CA LEU A 163 0.26 -4.98 12.40
C LEU A 163 -1.02 -5.27 11.60
N LEU A 164 -2.19 -5.08 12.23
CA LEU A 164 -3.47 -5.29 11.57
C LEU A 164 -3.70 -4.33 10.40
N SER A 165 -3.33 -3.04 10.57
CA SER A 165 -3.41 -2.06 9.48
C SER A 165 -2.54 -2.46 8.29
N ALA A 166 -1.35 -3.04 8.52
CA ALA A 166 -0.49 -3.52 7.45
C ALA A 166 -1.06 -4.76 6.75
N VAL A 167 -1.61 -5.72 7.51
CA VAL A 167 -2.29 -6.90 6.94
C VAL A 167 -3.50 -6.49 6.10
N ILE A 168 -4.35 -5.62 6.64
CA ILE A 168 -5.57 -5.13 5.97
C ILE A 168 -5.22 -4.34 4.68
N PHE A 169 -4.10 -3.62 4.68
CA PHE A 169 -3.58 -2.94 3.49
C PHE A 169 -3.05 -3.92 2.44
N ALA A 170 -2.42 -5.02 2.86
CA ALA A 170 -1.80 -5.98 1.95
C ALA A 170 -2.81 -6.93 1.26
N VAL A 171 -3.88 -7.30 1.96
CA VAL A 171 -4.84 -8.33 1.48
C VAL A 171 -5.50 -7.98 0.12
N PRO A 172 -5.96 -6.76 -0.17
CA PRO A 172 -6.52 -6.41 -1.47
C PRO A 172 -5.55 -6.63 -2.63
N HIS A 173 -4.23 -6.50 -2.39
CA HIS A 173 -3.20 -6.69 -3.41
C HIS A 173 -3.03 -8.15 -3.83
N LEU A 174 -3.49 -9.13 -3.00
CA LEU A 174 -3.51 -10.53 -3.40
C LEU A 174 -4.35 -10.75 -4.66
N ILE A 175 -5.51 -10.10 -4.73
CA ILE A 175 -6.46 -10.29 -5.82
C ILE A 175 -6.08 -9.43 -7.04
N SER A 176 -5.56 -8.24 -6.80
CA SER A 176 -5.23 -7.29 -7.86
C SER A 176 -3.85 -7.48 -8.48
N GLN A 177 -2.87 -8.05 -7.75
CA GLN A 177 -1.47 -8.10 -8.16
C GLN A 177 -0.77 -9.45 -7.81
N GLY A 178 -1.46 -10.35 -7.12
CA GLY A 178 -0.98 -11.69 -6.81
C GLY A 178 -0.21 -11.85 -5.50
N PRO A 179 0.23 -13.10 -5.18
CA PRO A 179 0.74 -13.45 -3.84
C PRO A 179 2.02 -12.72 -3.44
N ALA A 180 2.94 -12.52 -4.37
CA ALA A 180 4.21 -11.84 -4.08
C ALA A 180 4.00 -10.40 -3.60
N GLN A 181 3.03 -9.72 -4.19
CA GLN A 181 2.72 -8.32 -3.87
C GLN A 181 2.18 -8.15 -2.45
N VAL A 182 1.54 -9.17 -1.87
CA VAL A 182 1.09 -9.13 -0.47
C VAL A 182 2.25 -8.90 0.49
N PHE A 183 3.38 -9.56 0.28
CA PHE A 183 4.57 -9.38 1.14
C PHE A 183 5.21 -8.02 0.95
N TYR A 184 5.27 -7.55 -0.30
CA TYR A 184 5.74 -6.20 -0.62
C TYR A 184 4.89 -5.13 0.08
N THR A 185 3.58 -5.16 -0.13
CA THR A 185 2.65 -4.17 0.41
C THR A 185 2.46 -4.27 1.92
N PHE A 186 2.65 -5.46 2.51
CA PHE A 186 2.66 -5.62 3.96
C PHE A 186 3.79 -4.80 4.61
N VAL A 187 5.01 -4.88 4.08
CA VAL A 187 6.15 -4.09 4.59
C VAL A 187 5.92 -2.60 4.39
N LEU A 188 5.39 -2.18 3.25
CA LEU A 188 4.98 -0.79 3.04
C LEU A 188 3.90 -0.37 4.04
N GLY A 189 2.90 -1.23 4.26
CA GLY A 189 1.83 -1.03 5.21
C GLY A 189 2.30 -0.77 6.64
N LEU A 190 3.32 -1.51 7.10
CA LEU A 190 3.99 -1.28 8.39
C LEU A 190 4.63 0.11 8.43
N SER A 191 5.36 0.49 7.38
CA SER A 191 6.06 1.76 7.32
C SER A 191 5.10 2.95 7.27
N PHE A 192 4.03 2.87 6.49
CA PHE A 192 3.02 3.93 6.40
C PHE A 192 2.24 4.08 7.71
N ALA A 193 1.86 2.98 8.37
CA ALA A 193 1.25 3.03 9.70
C ALA A 193 2.20 3.66 10.73
N TYR A 194 3.47 3.22 10.75
CA TYR A 194 4.50 3.76 11.62
C TYR A 194 4.68 5.28 11.44
N VAL A 195 4.87 5.75 10.20
CA VAL A 195 5.10 7.17 9.95
C VAL A 195 3.88 8.01 10.28
N THR A 196 2.68 7.53 9.99
CA THR A 196 1.42 8.22 10.33
C THR A 196 1.29 8.41 11.85
N LEU A 197 1.52 7.36 12.63
CA LEU A 197 1.46 7.43 14.09
C LEU A 197 2.53 8.33 14.68
N ARG A 198 3.77 8.27 14.15
CA ARG A 198 4.91 9.05 14.63
C ARG A 198 4.87 10.53 14.25
N THR A 199 4.22 10.88 13.16
CA THR A 199 4.08 12.27 12.71
C THR A 199 2.73 12.86 13.07
N ARG A 200 1.72 12.03 13.37
CA ARG A 200 0.30 12.39 13.50
C ARG A 200 -0.23 13.16 12.27
N LYS A 201 0.37 12.92 11.12
CA LYS A 201 0.03 13.54 9.84
C LYS A 201 -0.10 12.45 8.77
N LEU A 202 -1.03 12.63 7.85
CA LEU A 202 -1.26 11.67 6.75
C LEU A 202 -0.29 11.87 5.58
N TRP A 203 0.05 13.14 5.27
CA TRP A 203 0.85 13.47 4.10
C TRP A 203 2.22 12.77 4.01
N PRO A 204 2.96 12.48 5.13
CA PRO A 204 4.22 11.76 5.01
C PRO A 204 4.05 10.33 4.50
N ALA A 205 2.97 9.65 4.90
CA ALA A 205 2.64 8.33 4.37
C ALA A 205 2.26 8.41 2.88
N ILE A 206 1.46 9.42 2.49
CA ILE A 206 1.09 9.68 1.09
C ILE A 206 2.36 9.87 0.23
N VAL A 207 3.29 10.71 0.66
CA VAL A 207 4.55 10.95 -0.08
C VAL A 207 5.39 9.67 -0.18
N LEU A 208 5.54 8.92 0.91
CA LEU A 208 6.29 7.65 0.90
C LEU A 208 5.62 6.61 0.00
N HIS A 209 4.30 6.56 -0.03
CA HIS A 209 3.53 5.69 -0.90
C HIS A 209 3.73 6.07 -2.38
N SER A 210 3.58 7.35 -2.72
CA SER A 210 3.84 7.87 -4.07
C SER A 210 5.25 7.55 -4.55
N LEU A 211 6.25 7.75 -3.69
CA LEU A 211 7.64 7.42 -3.99
C LEU A 211 7.87 5.91 -4.19
N SER A 212 7.17 5.05 -3.42
CA SER A 212 7.25 3.60 -3.60
C SER A 212 6.62 3.17 -4.92
N ASN A 213 5.47 3.73 -5.29
CA ASN A 213 4.83 3.49 -6.58
C ASN A 213 5.68 3.99 -7.75
N LEU A 214 6.37 5.12 -7.59
CA LEU A 214 7.32 5.60 -8.60
C LEU A 214 8.51 4.65 -8.71
N TYR A 215 9.16 4.31 -7.59
CA TYR A 215 10.41 3.54 -7.58
C TYR A 215 10.21 2.09 -7.98
N CYS A 216 9.33 1.36 -7.29
CA CYS A 216 9.11 -0.08 -7.53
C CYS A 216 7.95 -0.37 -8.49
N GLY A 217 7.04 0.57 -8.71
CA GLY A 217 5.96 0.44 -9.70
C GLY A 217 6.43 0.89 -11.08
N ILE A 218 6.48 2.21 -11.31
CA ILE A 218 6.74 2.76 -12.64
C ILE A 218 8.19 2.51 -13.09
N LEU A 219 9.18 3.00 -12.33
CA LEU A 219 10.58 2.91 -12.76
C LEU A 219 11.06 1.46 -12.90
N ALA A 220 10.67 0.57 -11.99
CA ALA A 220 11.01 -0.83 -12.10
C ALA A 220 10.34 -1.54 -13.28
N ALA A 221 9.11 -1.13 -13.66
CA ALA A 221 8.39 -1.69 -14.81
C ALA A 221 9.03 -1.23 -16.14
N VAL A 222 9.31 0.08 -16.28
CA VAL A 222 9.85 0.64 -17.55
C VAL A 222 11.37 0.50 -17.69
N TRP A 223 12.07 -0.05 -16.68
CA TRP A 223 13.51 -0.23 -16.73
C TRP A 223 13.89 -1.21 -17.85
N PRO A 224 14.83 -0.84 -18.75
CA PRO A 224 15.25 -1.71 -19.87
C PRO A 224 16.06 -2.91 -19.35
N LYS A 225 15.42 -4.08 -19.29
CA LYS A 225 16.02 -5.33 -18.75
C LYS A 225 16.53 -6.27 -19.84
N ASP A 226 16.27 -5.96 -21.08
CA ASP A 226 16.72 -6.65 -22.27
C ASP A 226 18.20 -6.39 -22.60
N VAL A 227 18.76 -5.29 -22.11
CA VAL A 227 20.17 -4.93 -22.26
C VAL A 227 20.95 -5.39 -21.03
N PRO A 228 21.98 -6.26 -21.16
CA PRO A 228 22.68 -6.87 -20.02
C PRO A 228 23.22 -5.88 -19.00
N VAL A 229 23.81 -4.76 -19.43
CA VAL A 229 24.35 -3.73 -18.51
C VAL A 229 23.24 -3.08 -17.67
N PHE A 230 22.05 -2.86 -18.23
CA PHE A 230 20.92 -2.31 -17.49
C PHE A 230 20.29 -3.35 -16.58
N LEU A 231 20.24 -4.62 -16.98
CA LEU A 231 19.80 -5.71 -16.11
C LEU A 231 20.74 -5.85 -14.88
N LEU A 232 22.05 -5.79 -15.08
CA LEU A 232 23.03 -5.81 -13.98
C LEU A 232 22.87 -4.59 -13.07
N ALA A 233 22.68 -3.40 -13.63
CA ALA A 233 22.45 -2.17 -12.85
C ALA A 233 21.14 -2.27 -12.05
N TYR A 234 20.06 -2.81 -12.65
CA TYR A 234 18.81 -3.09 -11.95
C TYR A 234 19.02 -4.03 -10.76
N ALA A 235 19.68 -5.16 -10.99
CA ALA A 235 19.95 -6.13 -9.93
C ALA A 235 20.83 -5.52 -8.82
N ALA A 236 21.88 -4.78 -9.19
CA ALA A 236 22.76 -4.13 -8.23
C ALA A 236 22.03 -3.12 -7.33
N VAL A 237 21.14 -2.32 -7.90
CA VAL A 237 20.40 -1.29 -7.14
C VAL A 237 19.20 -1.87 -6.40
N TYR A 238 18.27 -2.53 -7.11
CA TYR A 238 16.97 -2.95 -6.56
C TYR A 238 17.08 -4.20 -5.68
N ILE A 239 17.99 -5.12 -5.99
CA ILE A 239 18.08 -6.41 -5.29
C ILE A 239 19.20 -6.43 -4.25
N ILE A 240 20.26 -5.63 -4.42
CA ILE A 240 21.44 -5.65 -3.54
C ILE A 240 21.57 -4.36 -2.74
N ALA A 241 21.89 -3.24 -3.39
CA ALA A 241 22.34 -2.03 -2.67
C ALA A 241 21.27 -1.46 -1.74
N VAL A 242 20.05 -1.25 -2.26
CA VAL A 242 18.95 -0.68 -1.46
C VAL A 242 18.50 -1.64 -0.36
N PRO A 243 18.28 -2.96 -0.60
CA PRO A 243 17.93 -3.89 0.46
C PRO A 243 19.01 -4.06 1.53
N VAL A 244 20.29 -4.18 1.17
CA VAL A 244 21.39 -4.27 2.14
C VAL A 244 21.45 -3.01 3.01
N THR A 245 21.36 -1.83 2.39
CA THR A 245 21.28 -0.55 3.12
C THR A 245 20.08 -0.50 4.06
N ALA A 246 18.93 -1.02 3.62
CA ALA A 246 17.72 -1.08 4.44
C ALA A 246 17.91 -1.95 5.70
N VAL A 247 18.55 -3.12 5.57
CA VAL A 247 18.87 -3.99 6.71
C VAL A 247 19.80 -3.29 7.70
N VAL A 248 20.87 -2.68 7.22
CA VAL A 248 21.81 -1.92 8.05
C VAL A 248 21.09 -0.78 8.79
N LEU A 249 20.32 0.03 8.08
CA LEU A 249 19.58 1.13 8.69
C LEU A 249 18.54 0.64 9.71
N THR A 250 17.89 -0.48 9.45
CA THR A 250 16.94 -1.09 10.39
C THR A 250 17.65 -1.56 11.67
N ALA A 251 18.77 -2.24 11.53
CA ALA A 251 19.57 -2.70 12.66
C ALA A 251 20.04 -1.51 13.54
N LEU A 252 20.58 -0.47 12.92
CA LEU A 252 21.06 0.74 13.61
C LEU A 252 19.93 1.52 14.30
N ASN A 253 18.67 1.42 13.85
CA ASN A 253 17.52 2.09 14.43
C ASN A 253 16.59 1.17 15.22
N SER A 254 16.94 -0.10 15.42
CA SER A 254 16.08 -1.15 16.01
C SER A 254 15.56 -0.79 17.40
N LYS A 255 16.38 -0.23 18.28
CA LYS A 255 16.00 0.24 19.62
C LYS A 255 14.91 1.32 19.53
N ARG A 256 15.13 2.35 18.71
CA ARG A 256 14.20 3.47 18.50
C ARG A 256 12.85 3.01 17.90
N ILE A 257 12.89 2.04 16.98
CA ILE A 257 11.68 1.44 16.40
C ILE A 257 10.90 0.69 17.48
N LYS A 258 11.55 -0.15 18.26
CA LYS A 258 10.92 -0.91 19.36
C LYS A 258 10.24 0.01 20.38
N GLU A 259 10.97 1.02 20.88
CA GLU A 259 10.46 2.00 21.86
C GLU A 259 9.26 2.80 21.33
N SER A 260 9.16 2.99 20.03
CA SER A 260 8.08 3.74 19.42
C SER A 260 6.80 2.95 19.20
N LEU A 261 6.84 1.64 19.37
CA LEU A 261 5.69 0.75 19.24
C LEU A 261 5.15 0.29 20.61
N THR A 262 5.86 0.56 21.69
CA THR A 262 5.37 0.34 23.06
C THR A 262 4.45 1.42 23.51
#